data_e49b6a45cebdec41db14eb02b3953a8d
#
_entry.id   e49b6a45cebdec41db14eb02b3953a8d
#
_cell.length_a   1.000
_cell.length_b   1.000
_cell.length_c   1.000
_cell.angle_alpha   90.00
_cell.angle_beta   90.00
_cell.angle_gamma   90.00
#
_symmetry.space_group_name_H-M   'P 1'
#
loop_
_entity.id
_entity.type
_entity.pdbx_description
1 polymer ?
#
loop_
_entity_poly.entity_id
_entity_poly.type
_entity_poly.pdbx_seq_one_letter_code
_entity_poly.pdbx_strand_id
1 'polypeptide(L)'
;KSPQVNSLTTTWRVHPLGGVTVWEADCFFLEATVGQFMRWERSLGSIDDAGNPFARFDRKTHWAYADYKHVKELSSDWANVLQPIVGWSALGCNKDASDSTVWLGTEGSHTPLHQDTYGVNLVAQLHGRKKWLLFSPDETVNLYSTRIPYEESSVFSQVDVRAPNASIYPLSAEAQPIEVTLEPGDILYVPKHWWHFVEALDTSLSVNVWVDTPDDAGDRAKEAIARVLVTSLAGGLTAEVGRGWLNPTEGGVWTLEESLQVAHLAFHQLDTPNLDRANYGTNERDGGAFSVRAMVDAITAPDVLSMVVERLMQGRK
;
A
#
# COMPACT_ATOMS: atom_id res chain seq x y z
N LYS A 1 -21.01 -3.36 -23.31
CA LYS A 1 -20.52 -4.56 -24.02
C LYS A 1 -19.10 -4.28 -24.48
N SER A 2 -18.12 -4.49 -23.68
CA SER A 2 -16.72 -4.47 -24.15
C SER A 2 -16.11 -5.86 -23.93
N PRO A 3 -15.91 -6.65 -25.01
CA PRO A 3 -15.23 -7.93 -24.92
C PRO A 3 -13.82 -7.80 -24.32
N GLN A 4 -13.20 -6.62 -24.47
CA GLN A 4 -11.84 -6.32 -24.02
C GLN A 4 -11.65 -6.41 -22.50
N VAL A 5 -12.59 -5.91 -21.67
CA VAL A 5 -12.44 -5.94 -20.19
C VAL A 5 -12.34 -7.38 -19.67
N ASN A 6 -13.11 -8.31 -20.23
CA ASN A 6 -13.14 -9.68 -19.74
C ASN A 6 -11.83 -10.45 -19.99
N SER A 7 -10.99 -10.00 -20.92
CA SER A 7 -9.69 -10.61 -21.23
C SER A 7 -8.52 -9.98 -20.47
N LEU A 8 -8.75 -8.90 -19.71
CA LEU A 8 -7.72 -8.25 -18.93
C LEU A 8 -7.24 -9.18 -17.80
N THR A 9 -5.97 -9.54 -17.83
CA THR A 9 -5.33 -10.41 -16.82
C THR A 9 -4.69 -9.59 -15.74
N THR A 10 -4.78 -10.07 -14.50
CA THR A 10 -4.08 -9.48 -13.34
C THR A 10 -3.89 -10.53 -12.25
N THR A 11 -3.06 -10.21 -11.27
CA THR A 11 -2.87 -11.01 -10.06
C THR A 11 -3.96 -10.70 -9.04
N TRP A 12 -4.44 -11.73 -8.38
CA TRP A 12 -5.48 -11.67 -7.35
C TRP A 12 -4.97 -12.27 -6.05
N ARG A 13 -5.26 -11.61 -4.95
CA ARG A 13 -5.17 -12.21 -3.61
C ARG A 13 -6.48 -12.94 -3.31
N VAL A 14 -6.39 -14.14 -2.75
CA VAL A 14 -7.55 -14.92 -2.30
C VAL A 14 -7.31 -15.40 -0.89
N HIS A 15 -8.31 -15.26 -0.03
CA HIS A 15 -8.23 -15.74 1.34
C HIS A 15 -9.63 -16.17 1.84
N PRO A 16 -9.71 -17.12 2.78
CA PRO A 16 -10.97 -17.45 3.44
C PRO A 16 -11.62 -16.22 4.10
N LEU A 17 -12.95 -16.14 4.05
CA LEU A 17 -13.71 -15.18 4.81
C LEU A 17 -13.48 -15.43 6.31
N GLY A 18 -13.21 -14.38 7.06
CA GLY A 18 -12.99 -14.48 8.51
C GLY A 18 -13.09 -13.11 9.19
N GLY A 19 -13.14 -13.11 10.52
CA GLY A 19 -13.25 -11.90 11.34
C GLY A 19 -11.91 -11.18 11.59
N VAL A 20 -10.78 -11.74 11.17
CA VAL A 20 -9.44 -11.22 11.44
C VAL A 20 -8.91 -10.46 10.23
N THR A 21 -8.21 -9.35 10.46
CA THR A 21 -7.45 -8.67 9.41
C THR A 21 -6.29 -9.56 8.96
N VAL A 22 -6.16 -9.72 7.65
CA VAL A 22 -5.22 -10.64 7.03
C VAL A 22 -4.10 -9.87 6.35
N TRP A 23 -2.85 -10.22 6.66
CA TRP A 23 -1.69 -9.71 5.93
C TRP A 23 -1.63 -10.28 4.53
N GLU A 24 -1.06 -9.54 3.60
CA GLU A 24 -0.95 -9.99 2.21
C GLU A 24 -0.16 -11.30 2.10
N ALA A 25 0.86 -11.48 2.92
CA ALA A 25 1.66 -12.69 2.96
C ALA A 25 0.87 -13.96 3.35
N ASP A 26 -0.29 -13.80 3.99
CA ASP A 26 -1.15 -14.92 4.39
C ASP A 26 -2.12 -15.34 3.26
N CYS A 27 -2.17 -14.58 2.18
CA CYS A 27 -3.08 -14.82 1.06
C CYS A 27 -2.53 -15.80 0.05
N PHE A 28 -3.43 -16.49 -0.66
CA PHE A 28 -3.10 -17.18 -1.91
C PHE A 28 -3.06 -16.17 -3.05
N PHE A 29 -2.09 -16.33 -3.94
CA PHE A 29 -1.97 -15.51 -5.14
C PHE A 29 -2.27 -16.36 -6.37
N LEU A 30 -3.00 -15.79 -7.33
CA LEU A 30 -3.25 -16.40 -8.62
C LEU A 30 -3.34 -15.35 -9.72
N GLU A 31 -3.02 -15.75 -10.95
CA GLU A 31 -3.26 -14.95 -12.15
C GLU A 31 -4.58 -15.38 -12.79
N ALA A 32 -5.45 -14.41 -13.09
CA ALA A 32 -6.70 -14.66 -13.77
C ALA A 32 -7.17 -13.40 -14.50
N THR A 33 -8.02 -13.62 -15.52
CA THR A 33 -8.68 -12.51 -16.19
C THR A 33 -9.85 -11.98 -15.37
N VAL A 34 -10.22 -10.71 -15.57
CA VAL A 34 -11.43 -10.12 -14.99
C VAL A 34 -12.67 -10.96 -15.35
N GLY A 35 -12.73 -11.51 -16.57
CA GLY A 35 -13.83 -12.40 -16.96
C GLY A 35 -13.90 -13.69 -16.15
N GLN A 36 -12.75 -14.29 -15.80
CA GLN A 36 -12.68 -15.46 -14.94
C GLN A 36 -13.13 -15.14 -13.51
N PHE A 37 -12.66 -14.00 -12.98
CA PHE A 37 -13.13 -13.47 -11.69
C PHE A 37 -14.65 -13.26 -11.68
N MET A 38 -15.20 -12.58 -12.68
CA MET A 38 -16.65 -12.31 -12.76
C MET A 38 -17.51 -13.57 -12.87
N ARG A 39 -17.00 -14.63 -13.53
CA ARG A 39 -17.70 -15.92 -13.54
C ARG A 39 -17.71 -16.59 -12.18
N TRP A 40 -16.57 -16.58 -11.48
CA TRP A 40 -16.44 -17.11 -10.14
C TRP A 40 -17.26 -16.29 -9.12
N GLU A 41 -17.21 -14.97 -9.19
CA GLU A 41 -17.94 -14.07 -8.31
C GLU A 41 -19.46 -14.31 -8.37
N ARG A 42 -20.01 -14.54 -9.58
CA ARG A 42 -21.43 -14.83 -9.80
C ARG A 42 -21.82 -16.26 -9.45
N SER A 43 -20.88 -17.14 -9.21
CA SER A 43 -21.16 -18.49 -8.79
C SER A 43 -21.71 -18.49 -7.35
N LEU A 44 -22.68 -19.36 -7.07
CA LEU A 44 -23.25 -19.48 -5.72
C LEU A 44 -22.49 -20.50 -4.85
N GLY A 45 -21.22 -20.75 -5.18
CA GLY A 45 -20.34 -21.71 -4.51
C GLY A 45 -19.11 -22.00 -5.34
N SER A 46 -18.74 -23.29 -5.49
CA SER A 46 -17.69 -23.70 -6.41
C SER A 46 -18.15 -23.59 -7.85
N ILE A 47 -17.22 -23.25 -8.74
CA ILE A 47 -17.46 -23.14 -10.19
C ILE A 47 -16.99 -24.42 -10.88
N ASP A 48 -17.85 -25.01 -11.70
CA ASP A 48 -17.48 -26.14 -12.58
C ASP A 48 -16.85 -25.59 -13.88
N ASP A 49 -15.64 -25.07 -13.76
CA ASP A 49 -14.84 -24.55 -14.88
C ASP A 49 -13.36 -24.84 -14.56
N ALA A 50 -12.90 -26.03 -14.94
CA ALA A 50 -11.54 -26.49 -14.67
C ALA A 50 -10.44 -25.56 -15.25
N GLY A 51 -10.78 -24.73 -16.25
CA GLY A 51 -9.88 -23.73 -16.82
C GLY A 51 -9.86 -22.41 -16.06
N ASN A 52 -10.70 -22.23 -15.03
CA ASN A 52 -10.75 -21.02 -14.24
C ASN A 52 -9.85 -21.17 -12.99
N PRO A 53 -8.81 -20.34 -12.82
CA PRO A 53 -7.92 -20.42 -11.65
C PRO A 53 -8.65 -20.31 -10.30
N PHE A 54 -9.82 -19.67 -10.26
CA PHE A 54 -10.65 -19.55 -9.06
C PHE A 54 -11.45 -20.81 -8.73
N ALA A 55 -11.51 -21.82 -9.60
CA ALA A 55 -12.35 -23.02 -9.40
C ALA A 55 -12.02 -23.80 -8.11
N ARG A 56 -10.81 -23.64 -7.59
CA ARG A 56 -10.36 -24.26 -6.33
C ARG A 56 -10.87 -23.56 -5.07
N PHE A 57 -11.51 -22.40 -5.20
CA PHE A 57 -12.01 -21.60 -4.08
C PHE A 57 -13.53 -21.50 -4.14
N ASP A 58 -14.19 -21.75 -3.03
CA ASP A 58 -15.63 -21.55 -2.90
C ASP A 58 -15.91 -20.06 -2.60
N ARG A 59 -16.69 -19.41 -3.48
CA ARG A 59 -17.06 -17.99 -3.35
C ARG A 59 -17.79 -17.67 -2.04
N LYS A 60 -18.48 -18.62 -1.45
CA LYS A 60 -19.18 -18.43 -0.17
C LYS A 60 -18.24 -18.35 1.04
N THR A 61 -17.04 -18.86 0.88
CA THR A 61 -16.07 -18.99 1.99
C THR A 61 -14.78 -18.25 1.73
N HIS A 62 -14.59 -17.68 0.53
CA HIS A 62 -13.39 -16.94 0.17
C HIS A 62 -13.74 -15.59 -0.46
N TRP A 63 -12.91 -14.60 -0.17
CA TRP A 63 -12.87 -13.35 -0.92
C TRP A 63 -11.70 -13.35 -1.90
N ALA A 64 -11.79 -12.48 -2.90
CA ALA A 64 -10.69 -12.23 -3.84
C ALA A 64 -10.52 -10.73 -4.04
N TYR A 65 -9.27 -10.28 -4.20
CA TYR A 65 -8.92 -8.89 -4.36
C TYR A 65 -7.78 -8.71 -5.37
N ALA A 66 -8.03 -7.93 -6.43
CA ALA A 66 -6.99 -7.34 -7.27
C ALA A 66 -6.74 -5.93 -6.74
N ASP A 67 -5.69 -5.79 -5.96
CA ASP A 67 -5.26 -4.56 -5.30
C ASP A 67 -3.92 -4.07 -5.85
N TYR A 68 -3.58 -2.80 -5.63
CA TYR A 68 -2.35 -2.18 -6.13
C TYR A 68 -2.12 -2.39 -7.64
N LYS A 69 -3.19 -2.32 -8.45
CA LYS A 69 -3.06 -2.50 -9.90
C LYS A 69 -2.87 -1.14 -10.57
N HIS A 70 -1.61 -0.70 -10.65
CA HIS A 70 -1.24 0.53 -11.32
C HIS A 70 -1.54 0.44 -12.81
N VAL A 71 -2.41 1.32 -13.31
CA VAL A 71 -2.89 1.27 -14.71
C VAL A 71 -1.74 1.38 -15.70
N LYS A 72 -0.67 2.13 -15.37
CA LYS A 72 0.54 2.26 -16.20
C LYS A 72 1.32 0.94 -16.36
N GLU A 73 1.20 0.04 -15.41
CA GLU A 73 1.87 -1.27 -15.42
C GLU A 73 1.00 -2.36 -16.05
N LEU A 74 -0.29 -2.08 -16.20
CA LEU A 74 -1.24 -2.96 -16.86
C LEU A 74 -1.25 -2.71 -18.39
N SER A 75 -1.99 -3.52 -19.12
CA SER A 75 -2.17 -3.26 -20.55
C SER A 75 -2.87 -1.92 -20.80
N SER A 76 -2.60 -1.30 -21.96
CA SER A 76 -3.26 -0.04 -22.37
C SER A 76 -4.80 -0.13 -22.40
N ASP A 77 -5.35 -1.32 -22.46
CA ASP A 77 -6.80 -1.55 -22.43
C ASP A 77 -7.45 -1.10 -21.12
N TRP A 78 -6.73 -1.18 -19.98
CA TRP A 78 -7.21 -0.65 -18.70
C TRP A 78 -7.37 0.87 -18.74
N ALA A 79 -6.37 1.58 -19.26
CA ALA A 79 -6.45 3.03 -19.41
C ALA A 79 -7.61 3.43 -20.32
N ASN A 80 -7.80 2.73 -21.46
CA ASN A 80 -8.90 2.97 -22.40
C ASN A 80 -10.29 2.78 -21.76
N VAL A 81 -10.44 1.81 -20.86
CA VAL A 81 -11.70 1.57 -20.13
C VAL A 81 -11.96 2.66 -19.09
N LEU A 82 -10.93 3.10 -18.38
CA LEU A 82 -11.07 4.08 -17.31
C LEU A 82 -11.17 5.52 -17.80
N GLN A 83 -10.51 5.86 -18.91
CA GLN A 83 -10.44 7.22 -19.45
C GLN A 83 -11.81 7.93 -19.58
N PRO A 84 -12.91 7.27 -20.01
CA PRO A 84 -14.22 7.93 -20.12
C PRO A 84 -14.95 8.14 -18.79
N ILE A 85 -14.47 7.52 -17.68
CA ILE A 85 -15.16 7.51 -16.40
C ILE A 85 -14.34 8.14 -15.27
N VAL A 86 -13.04 8.33 -15.46
CA VAL A 86 -12.12 8.88 -14.45
C VAL A 86 -11.47 10.13 -14.97
N GLY A 87 -11.75 11.26 -14.33
CA GLY A 87 -11.25 12.58 -14.72
C GLY A 87 -10.63 13.34 -13.54
N TRP A 88 -9.45 12.93 -13.08
CA TRP A 88 -8.76 13.55 -11.95
C TRP A 88 -8.48 15.05 -12.14
N SER A 89 -8.29 15.49 -13.39
CA SER A 89 -8.09 16.90 -13.70
C SER A 89 -9.28 17.79 -13.29
N ALA A 90 -10.50 17.24 -13.22
CA ALA A 90 -11.66 17.94 -12.71
C ALA A 90 -11.55 18.31 -11.22
N LEU A 91 -10.67 17.63 -10.48
CA LEU A 91 -10.35 17.90 -9.07
C LEU A 91 -9.13 18.82 -8.91
N GLY A 92 -8.63 19.42 -10.01
CA GLY A 92 -7.53 20.37 -10.00
C GLY A 92 -6.13 19.73 -9.93
N CYS A 93 -6.00 18.41 -10.03
CA CYS A 93 -4.71 17.73 -10.09
C CYS A 93 -4.30 17.41 -11.54
N ASN A 94 -2.99 17.52 -11.83
CA ASN A 94 -2.44 17.20 -13.15
C ASN A 94 -2.20 15.68 -13.26
N LYS A 95 -3.29 14.91 -13.27
CA LYS A 95 -3.32 13.45 -13.36
C LYS A 95 -4.41 13.02 -14.33
N ASP A 96 -4.22 11.90 -14.99
CA ASP A 96 -5.22 11.28 -15.86
C ASP A 96 -5.58 9.85 -15.43
N ALA A 97 -6.42 9.17 -16.20
CA ALA A 97 -6.86 7.81 -15.87
C ALA A 97 -5.71 6.79 -15.84
N SER A 98 -4.62 7.04 -16.58
CA SER A 98 -3.45 6.15 -16.57
C SER A 98 -2.64 6.25 -15.27
N ASP A 99 -2.76 7.36 -14.53
CA ASP A 99 -2.12 7.54 -13.22
C ASP A 99 -2.85 6.77 -12.11
N SER A 100 -4.02 6.22 -12.41
CA SER A 100 -4.85 5.54 -11.41
C SER A 100 -4.28 4.19 -11.00
N THR A 101 -4.62 3.81 -9.77
CA THR A 101 -4.51 2.45 -9.25
C THR A 101 -5.90 1.86 -9.10
N VAL A 102 -6.09 0.64 -9.58
CA VAL A 102 -7.37 -0.08 -9.58
C VAL A 102 -7.44 -1.03 -8.38
N TRP A 103 -8.62 -1.09 -7.77
CA TRP A 103 -8.94 -1.91 -6.61
C TRP A 103 -10.26 -2.62 -6.86
N LEU A 104 -10.21 -3.87 -7.30
CA LEU A 104 -11.38 -4.67 -7.62
C LEU A 104 -11.44 -5.89 -6.70
N GLY A 105 -12.47 -6.00 -5.88
CA GLY A 105 -12.61 -7.10 -4.92
C GLY A 105 -14.04 -7.50 -4.63
N THR A 106 -14.17 -8.64 -3.98
CA THR A 106 -15.46 -9.13 -3.47
C THR A 106 -15.68 -8.68 -2.03
N GLU A 107 -16.88 -8.82 -1.54
CA GLU A 107 -17.22 -8.62 -0.12
C GLU A 107 -16.21 -9.31 0.80
N GLY A 108 -15.78 -8.59 1.85
CA GLY A 108 -14.81 -9.03 2.86
C GLY A 108 -13.35 -8.83 2.44
N SER A 109 -13.06 -8.52 1.16
CA SER A 109 -11.70 -8.14 0.76
C SER A 109 -11.31 -6.81 1.40
N HIS A 110 -10.08 -6.72 1.90
CA HIS A 110 -9.66 -5.55 2.68
C HIS A 110 -8.17 -5.27 2.54
N THR A 111 -7.81 -4.02 2.85
CA THR A 111 -6.44 -3.57 3.05
C THR A 111 -6.24 -3.30 4.54
N PRO A 112 -5.20 -3.89 5.18
CA PRO A 112 -4.91 -3.66 6.60
C PRO A 112 -4.76 -2.19 6.95
N LEU A 113 -4.94 -1.85 8.23
CA LEU A 113 -4.78 -0.49 8.70
C LEU A 113 -3.33 -0.01 8.46
N HIS A 114 -3.19 1.06 7.69
CA HIS A 114 -1.91 1.66 7.34
C HIS A 114 -2.06 3.17 7.13
N GLN A 115 -0.94 3.86 7.03
CA GLN A 115 -0.85 5.23 6.55
C GLN A 115 0.12 5.33 5.39
N ASP A 116 -0.23 6.16 4.41
CA ASP A 116 0.70 6.56 3.35
C ASP A 116 1.69 7.59 3.92
N THR A 117 2.98 7.42 3.64
CA THR A 117 4.03 8.26 4.23
C THR A 117 4.19 9.59 3.51
N TYR A 118 3.72 9.72 2.28
CA TYR A 118 3.74 10.95 1.48
C TYR A 118 2.61 10.98 0.46
N GLY A 119 2.34 12.18 -0.07
CA GLY A 119 1.23 12.43 -0.97
C GLY A 119 -0.13 12.46 -0.26
N VAL A 120 -1.11 12.97 -0.94
CA VAL A 120 -2.52 12.84 -0.56
C VAL A 120 -3.19 11.83 -1.48
N ASN A 121 -4.19 11.11 -0.97
CA ASN A 121 -4.86 10.06 -1.70
C ASN A 121 -6.27 10.50 -2.08
N LEU A 122 -6.56 10.54 -3.39
CA LEU A 122 -7.90 10.79 -3.93
C LEU A 122 -8.48 9.46 -4.40
N VAL A 123 -9.60 9.06 -3.83
CA VAL A 123 -10.25 7.78 -4.12
C VAL A 123 -11.63 8.02 -4.73
N ALA A 124 -11.93 7.38 -5.85
CA ALA A 124 -13.24 7.38 -6.47
C ALA A 124 -13.88 5.99 -6.39
N GLN A 125 -15.05 5.90 -5.78
CA GLN A 125 -15.83 4.66 -5.74
C GLN A 125 -16.65 4.54 -7.02
N LEU A 126 -16.40 3.50 -7.83
CA LEU A 126 -17.04 3.32 -9.14
C LEU A 126 -18.18 2.30 -9.12
N HIS A 127 -18.07 1.26 -8.30
CA HIS A 127 -19.08 0.20 -8.17
C HIS A 127 -19.04 -0.41 -6.78
N GLY A 128 -20.21 -0.85 -6.26
CA GLY A 128 -20.31 -1.42 -4.93
C GLY A 128 -19.92 -0.44 -3.85
N ARG A 129 -19.82 -0.91 -2.61
CA ARG A 129 -19.56 -0.06 -1.43
C ARG A 129 -18.30 -0.52 -0.71
N LYS A 130 -17.57 0.44 -0.17
CA LYS A 130 -16.41 0.19 0.71
C LYS A 130 -16.57 0.97 2.01
N LYS A 131 -16.33 0.30 3.13
CA LYS A 131 -16.20 0.92 4.43
C LYS A 131 -14.74 1.36 4.65
N TRP A 132 -14.59 2.56 5.15
CA TRP A 132 -13.32 3.16 5.53
C TRP A 132 -13.34 3.50 7.01
N LEU A 133 -12.29 3.14 7.71
CA LEU A 133 -11.99 3.63 9.05
C LEU A 133 -10.76 4.54 8.93
N LEU A 134 -10.95 5.82 9.24
CA LEU A 134 -9.91 6.83 9.13
C LEU A 134 -9.51 7.30 10.53
N PHE A 135 -8.20 7.40 10.79
CA PHE A 135 -7.72 7.94 12.07
C PHE A 135 -6.73 9.07 11.81
N SER A 136 -6.78 10.09 12.68
CA SER A 136 -5.81 11.19 12.66
C SER A 136 -4.37 10.67 12.84
N PRO A 137 -3.35 11.33 12.26
CA PRO A 137 -1.96 11.06 12.58
C PRO A 137 -1.62 11.08 14.07
N ASP A 138 -2.36 11.84 14.88
CA ASP A 138 -2.22 11.91 16.33
C ASP A 138 -2.49 10.56 17.03
N GLU A 139 -3.25 9.68 16.39
CA GLU A 139 -3.57 8.34 16.88
C GLU A 139 -2.43 7.31 16.67
N THR A 140 -1.33 7.69 16.05
CA THR A 140 -0.22 6.79 15.72
C THR A 140 0.27 5.94 16.90
N VAL A 141 0.33 6.53 18.10
CA VAL A 141 0.74 5.80 19.32
C VAL A 141 -0.30 4.75 19.71
N ASN A 142 -1.58 5.06 19.56
CA ASN A 142 -2.70 4.18 19.89
C ASN A 142 -2.84 3.03 18.90
N LEU A 143 -2.30 3.20 17.69
CA LEU A 143 -2.39 2.23 16.60
C LEU A 143 -1.17 1.30 16.47
N TYR A 144 -0.18 1.41 17.37
CA TYR A 144 0.98 0.51 17.43
C TYR A 144 1.64 0.33 16.05
N SER A 145 2.16 1.43 15.51
CA SER A 145 2.77 1.45 14.17
C SER A 145 3.92 0.47 14.02
N THR A 146 4.03 -0.15 12.85
CA THR A 146 5.10 -1.06 12.48
C THR A 146 5.53 -0.85 11.03
N ARG A 147 6.81 -1.14 10.76
CA ARG A 147 7.39 -1.19 9.41
C ARG A 147 7.58 -2.62 8.91
N ILE A 148 7.20 -3.61 9.69
CA ILE A 148 7.33 -5.02 9.31
C ILE A 148 5.94 -5.66 9.30
N PRO A 149 5.53 -6.27 8.16
CA PRO A 149 6.27 -6.38 6.89
C PRO A 149 6.51 -5.01 6.24
N TYR A 150 7.68 -4.83 5.62
CA TYR A 150 8.02 -3.58 4.96
C TYR A 150 7.35 -3.47 3.59
N GLU A 151 6.77 -2.32 3.35
CA GLU A 151 6.29 -1.85 2.06
C GLU A 151 6.70 -0.39 1.91
N GLU A 152 7.24 -0.03 0.75
CA GLU A 152 7.63 1.34 0.45
C GLU A 152 6.40 2.24 0.54
N SER A 153 6.56 3.40 1.14
CA SER A 153 5.51 4.40 1.40
C SER A 153 4.38 4.00 2.35
N SER A 154 4.46 2.84 3.00
CA SER A 154 3.43 2.38 3.94
C SER A 154 3.97 2.17 5.36
N VAL A 155 3.23 2.63 6.36
CA VAL A 155 3.40 2.25 7.77
C VAL A 155 2.15 1.51 8.19
N PHE A 156 2.31 0.26 8.65
CA PHE A 156 1.18 -0.55 9.08
C PHE A 156 0.90 -0.40 10.57
N SER A 157 -0.31 -0.77 10.97
CA SER A 157 -0.70 -0.96 12.35
C SER A 157 -0.62 -2.44 12.74
N GLN A 158 -0.19 -2.73 13.98
CA GLN A 158 -0.26 -4.07 14.56
C GLN A 158 -1.67 -4.39 15.09
N VAL A 159 -2.54 -3.41 15.16
CA VAL A 159 -3.92 -3.55 15.68
C VAL A 159 -4.83 -4.06 14.58
N ASP A 160 -5.49 -5.19 14.81
CA ASP A 160 -6.65 -5.58 14.01
C ASP A 160 -7.85 -4.71 14.41
N VAL A 161 -8.18 -3.71 13.60
CA VAL A 161 -9.27 -2.77 13.88
C VAL A 161 -10.66 -3.38 13.76
N ARG A 162 -10.78 -4.58 13.20
CA ARG A 162 -12.04 -5.34 13.15
C ARG A 162 -12.32 -6.09 14.45
N ALA A 163 -11.25 -6.49 15.16
CA ALA A 163 -11.33 -7.22 16.43
C ALA A 163 -10.17 -6.81 17.35
N PRO A 164 -10.12 -5.54 17.83
CA PRO A 164 -9.01 -5.03 18.63
C PRO A 164 -8.79 -5.86 19.88
N ASN A 165 -7.55 -6.32 20.08
CA ASN A 165 -7.16 -7.05 21.28
C ASN A 165 -6.55 -6.11 22.33
N ALA A 166 -7.38 -5.54 23.18
CA ALA A 166 -6.93 -4.60 24.22
C ALA A 166 -5.99 -5.22 25.26
N SER A 167 -5.91 -6.55 25.38
CA SER A 167 -4.92 -7.21 26.26
C SER A 167 -3.51 -7.14 25.70
N ILE A 168 -3.35 -7.09 24.36
CA ILE A 168 -2.07 -6.95 23.67
C ILE A 168 -1.80 -5.48 23.35
N TYR A 169 -2.84 -4.76 22.92
CA TYR A 169 -2.77 -3.38 22.43
C TYR A 169 -3.70 -2.47 23.26
N PRO A 170 -3.41 -2.23 24.55
CA PRO A 170 -4.34 -1.53 25.44
C PRO A 170 -4.68 -0.11 24.98
N LEU A 171 -3.75 0.61 24.34
CA LEU A 171 -4.02 1.97 23.84
C LEU A 171 -4.96 1.98 22.64
N SER A 172 -5.17 0.85 21.96
CA SER A 172 -6.10 0.80 20.83
C SER A 172 -7.56 1.10 21.22
N ALA A 173 -7.90 0.95 22.48
CA ALA A 173 -9.21 1.31 23.00
C ALA A 173 -9.47 2.83 23.04
N GLU A 174 -8.41 3.63 23.02
CA GLU A 174 -8.47 5.10 23.01
C GLU A 174 -8.57 5.67 21.59
N ALA A 175 -8.23 4.88 20.56
CA ALA A 175 -8.22 5.34 19.18
C ALA A 175 -9.64 5.62 18.68
N GLN A 176 -9.83 6.78 18.05
CA GLN A 176 -11.14 7.27 17.60
C GLN A 176 -11.21 7.31 16.07
N PRO A 177 -11.84 6.32 15.41
CA PRO A 177 -12.02 6.32 13.97
C PRO A 177 -13.13 7.29 13.52
N ILE A 178 -12.90 7.87 12.33
CA ILE A 178 -13.98 8.40 11.49
C ILE A 178 -14.38 7.25 10.57
N GLU A 179 -15.61 6.76 10.71
CA GLU A 179 -16.14 5.74 9.81
C GLU A 179 -16.91 6.40 8.66
N VAL A 180 -16.60 5.98 7.44
CA VAL A 180 -17.34 6.40 6.24
C VAL A 180 -17.56 5.20 5.31
N THR A 181 -18.74 5.12 4.73
CA THR A 181 -19.06 4.18 3.65
C THR A 181 -19.13 4.96 2.35
N LEU A 182 -18.31 4.56 1.37
CA LEU A 182 -18.36 5.11 0.02
C LEU A 182 -19.32 4.32 -0.84
N GLU A 183 -20.20 5.04 -1.55
CA GLU A 183 -21.11 4.53 -2.56
C GLU A 183 -20.63 4.91 -3.97
N PRO A 184 -21.13 4.25 -5.05
CA PRO A 184 -20.75 4.61 -6.42
C PRO A 184 -21.01 6.09 -6.72
N GLY A 185 -19.96 6.80 -7.15
CA GLY A 185 -19.97 8.24 -7.42
C GLY A 185 -19.33 9.08 -6.32
N ASP A 186 -19.08 8.52 -5.13
CA ASP A 186 -18.40 9.24 -4.06
C ASP A 186 -16.90 9.38 -4.35
N ILE A 187 -16.35 10.49 -3.89
CA ILE A 187 -14.91 10.77 -3.91
C ILE A 187 -14.47 11.06 -2.48
N LEU A 188 -13.47 10.31 -2.02
CA LEU A 188 -12.83 10.50 -0.72
C LEU A 188 -11.47 11.17 -0.92
N TYR A 189 -11.22 12.22 -0.15
CA TYR A 189 -9.90 12.80 0.05
C TYR A 189 -9.32 12.26 1.36
N VAL A 190 -8.19 11.54 1.28
CA VAL A 190 -7.43 11.09 2.44
C VAL A 190 -6.20 12.00 2.58
N PRO A 191 -6.11 12.80 3.64
CA PRO A 191 -4.94 13.65 3.86
C PRO A 191 -3.69 12.81 4.08
N LYS A 192 -2.52 13.39 3.80
CA LYS A 192 -1.21 12.78 4.08
C LYS A 192 -1.12 12.34 5.56
N HIS A 193 -0.54 11.15 5.78
CA HIS A 193 -0.32 10.54 7.10
C HIS A 193 -1.60 10.12 7.84
N TRP A 194 -2.78 10.24 7.24
CA TRP A 194 -3.98 9.68 7.86
C TRP A 194 -3.99 8.15 7.76
N TRP A 195 -4.20 7.53 8.90
CA TRP A 195 -4.38 6.09 8.98
C TRP A 195 -5.70 5.68 8.33
N HIS A 196 -5.68 4.59 7.57
CA HIS A 196 -6.90 4.09 6.95
C HIS A 196 -6.91 2.57 6.84
N PHE A 197 -8.06 2.01 7.17
CA PHE A 197 -8.44 0.63 6.92
C PHE A 197 -9.59 0.64 5.93
N VAL A 198 -9.58 -0.29 4.96
CA VAL A 198 -10.59 -0.34 3.89
C VAL A 198 -11.11 -1.75 3.74
N GLU A 199 -12.43 -1.91 3.74
CA GLU A 199 -13.11 -3.20 3.55
C GLU A 199 -14.24 -3.06 2.52
N ALA A 200 -14.31 -4.00 1.59
CA ALA A 200 -15.41 -4.10 0.64
C ALA A 200 -16.65 -4.69 1.33
N LEU A 201 -17.77 -3.98 1.29
CA LEU A 201 -19.05 -4.42 1.83
C LEU A 201 -19.86 -5.28 0.85
N ASP A 202 -19.51 -5.19 -0.42
CA ASP A 202 -20.04 -6.00 -1.52
C ASP A 202 -18.96 -6.05 -2.63
N THR A 203 -19.23 -6.73 -3.74
CA THR A 203 -18.29 -6.72 -4.87
C THR A 203 -18.12 -5.30 -5.35
N SER A 204 -16.91 -4.77 -5.25
CA SER A 204 -16.64 -3.35 -5.41
C SER A 204 -15.45 -3.07 -6.33
N LEU A 205 -15.55 -1.95 -7.03
CA LEU A 205 -14.49 -1.35 -7.83
C LEU A 205 -14.28 0.08 -7.38
N SER A 206 -13.07 0.41 -6.99
CA SER A 206 -12.63 1.78 -6.79
C SER A 206 -11.31 2.04 -7.54
N VAL A 207 -11.02 3.29 -7.77
CA VAL A 207 -9.72 3.75 -8.26
C VAL A 207 -9.21 4.86 -7.37
N ASN A 208 -7.91 4.98 -7.26
CA ASN A 208 -7.31 6.12 -6.59
C ASN A 208 -6.15 6.69 -7.38
N VAL A 209 -5.71 7.85 -6.97
CA VAL A 209 -4.47 8.49 -7.41
C VAL A 209 -3.80 9.16 -6.21
N TRP A 210 -2.49 8.98 -6.11
CA TRP A 210 -1.69 9.76 -5.17
C TRP A 210 -1.23 11.05 -5.84
N VAL A 211 -1.39 12.16 -5.11
CA VAL A 211 -0.99 13.49 -5.56
C VAL A 211 0.10 14.00 -4.65
N ASP A 212 1.26 14.27 -5.23
CA ASP A 212 2.40 14.79 -4.48
C ASP A 212 2.09 16.14 -3.85
N THR A 213 2.62 16.37 -2.66
CA THR A 213 2.54 17.65 -1.96
C THR A 213 3.92 18.33 -1.91
N PRO A 214 4.00 19.66 -1.77
CA PRO A 214 5.27 20.39 -1.79
C PRO A 214 6.27 19.96 -0.70
N ASP A 215 5.78 19.39 0.40
CA ASP A 215 6.57 18.97 1.56
C ASP A 215 6.92 17.47 1.56
N ASP A 216 6.56 16.72 0.53
CA ASP A 216 6.82 15.27 0.44
C ASP A 216 8.31 14.93 0.37
N ALA A 217 9.17 15.84 -0.07
CA ALA A 217 10.60 15.56 -0.21
C ALA A 217 11.23 15.08 1.11
N GLY A 218 10.85 15.68 2.25
CA GLY A 218 11.30 15.27 3.57
C GLY A 218 10.83 13.86 3.95
N ASP A 219 9.59 13.53 3.65
CA ASP A 219 9.01 12.23 3.96
C ASP A 219 9.59 11.13 3.06
N ARG A 220 9.85 11.43 1.79
CA ARG A 220 10.57 10.52 0.88
C ARG A 220 12.00 10.24 1.33
N ALA A 221 12.69 11.22 1.88
CA ALA A 221 14.03 11.00 2.44
C ALA A 221 13.99 10.11 3.69
N LYS A 222 13.00 10.28 4.58
CA LYS A 222 12.77 9.38 5.73
C LYS A 222 12.47 7.95 5.27
N GLU A 223 11.63 7.80 4.24
CA GLU A 223 11.28 6.51 3.66
C GLU A 223 12.49 5.82 3.05
N ALA A 224 13.33 6.55 2.33
CA ALA A 224 14.57 6.02 1.75
C ALA A 224 15.54 5.53 2.84
N ILE A 225 15.65 6.22 3.98
CA ILE A 225 16.44 5.74 5.12
C ILE A 225 15.82 4.47 5.73
N ALA A 226 14.50 4.42 5.89
CA ALA A 226 13.82 3.23 6.38
C ALA A 226 14.11 2.02 5.48
N ARG A 227 14.07 2.21 4.15
CA ARG A 227 14.43 1.18 3.16
C ARG A 227 15.87 0.70 3.33
N VAL A 228 16.84 1.61 3.44
CA VAL A 228 18.25 1.24 3.65
C VAL A 228 18.41 0.40 4.91
N LEU A 229 17.77 0.78 6.03
CA LEU A 229 17.82 0.05 7.29
C LEU A 229 17.20 -1.35 7.16
N VAL A 230 15.99 -1.45 6.61
CA VAL A 230 15.31 -2.74 6.42
C VAL A 230 16.13 -3.66 5.51
N THR A 231 16.62 -3.15 4.38
CA THR A 231 17.44 -3.92 3.43
C THR A 231 18.74 -4.41 4.09
N SER A 232 19.41 -3.54 4.86
CA SER A 232 20.66 -3.90 5.54
C SER A 232 20.45 -5.01 6.57
N LEU A 233 19.35 -4.95 7.31
CA LEU A 233 19.01 -5.96 8.31
C LEU A 233 18.51 -7.25 7.66
N ALA A 234 17.60 -7.15 6.68
CA ALA A 234 17.04 -8.31 5.97
C ALA A 234 18.11 -9.07 5.17
N GLY A 235 19.09 -8.37 4.59
CA GLY A 235 20.20 -8.97 3.85
C GLY A 235 21.07 -9.92 4.67
N GLY A 236 21.07 -9.79 6.00
CA GLY A 236 21.74 -10.70 6.94
C GLY A 236 20.90 -11.89 7.41
N LEU A 237 19.63 -11.95 7.01
CA LEU A 237 18.70 -13.00 7.42
C LEU A 237 18.67 -14.15 6.40
N THR A 238 18.20 -15.33 6.83
CA THR A 238 17.89 -16.39 5.88
C THR A 238 16.76 -15.97 4.94
N ALA A 239 16.73 -16.52 3.73
CA ALA A 239 15.67 -16.21 2.75
C ALA A 239 14.25 -16.50 3.28
N GLU A 240 14.11 -17.44 4.22
CA GLU A 240 12.83 -17.76 4.86
C GLU A 240 12.40 -16.65 5.84
N VAL A 241 13.30 -16.20 6.69
CA VAL A 241 13.04 -15.12 7.66
C VAL A 241 12.88 -13.79 6.94
N GLY A 242 13.72 -13.50 5.93
CA GLY A 242 13.69 -12.27 5.16
C GLY A 242 12.37 -12.08 4.40
N ARG A 243 11.75 -13.16 3.90
CA ARG A 243 10.43 -13.09 3.27
C ARG A 243 9.32 -12.59 4.19
N GLY A 244 9.39 -12.89 5.48
CA GLY A 244 8.42 -12.39 6.47
C GLY A 244 8.59 -10.90 6.81
N TRP A 245 9.67 -10.26 6.31
CA TRP A 245 9.97 -8.85 6.56
C TRP A 245 9.50 -7.92 5.44
N LEU A 246 9.16 -8.47 4.28
CA LEU A 246 8.68 -7.70 3.13
C LEU A 246 7.23 -8.04 2.84
N ASN A 247 6.46 -7.03 2.49
CA ASN A 247 5.16 -7.26 1.91
C ASN A 247 5.32 -7.86 0.49
N PRO A 248 4.49 -8.82 0.07
CA PRO A 248 4.56 -9.41 -1.27
C PRO A 248 4.55 -8.42 -2.45
N THR A 249 3.97 -7.24 -2.26
CA THR A 249 3.97 -6.14 -3.25
C THR A 249 5.36 -5.62 -3.57
N GLU A 250 6.34 -5.77 -2.68
CA GLU A 250 7.72 -5.31 -2.91
C GLU A 250 8.51 -6.17 -3.95
N GLY A 251 7.95 -7.28 -4.40
CA GLY A 251 8.52 -8.09 -5.48
C GLY A 251 9.86 -8.79 -5.15
N GLY A 252 10.49 -8.49 -4.01
CA GLY A 252 11.74 -9.11 -3.56
C GLY A 252 12.56 -8.22 -2.64
N VAL A 253 13.67 -8.77 -2.14
CA VAL A 253 14.63 -8.01 -1.32
C VAL A 253 15.48 -7.13 -2.25
N TRP A 254 15.42 -5.84 -2.08
CA TRP A 254 16.28 -4.88 -2.78
C TRP A 254 17.73 -5.04 -2.31
N THR A 255 18.67 -4.74 -3.17
CA THR A 255 20.08 -4.68 -2.77
C THR A 255 20.35 -3.42 -1.95
N LEU A 256 21.36 -3.47 -1.10
CA LEU A 256 21.82 -2.29 -0.37
C LEU A 256 22.24 -1.16 -1.34
N GLU A 257 22.84 -1.51 -2.47
CA GLU A 257 23.26 -0.55 -3.49
C GLU A 257 22.06 0.21 -4.09
N GLU A 258 21.01 -0.51 -4.50
CA GLU A 258 19.76 0.10 -5.00
C GLU A 258 19.10 0.99 -3.93
N SER A 259 19.07 0.54 -2.69
CA SER A 259 18.51 1.31 -1.57
C SER A 259 19.29 2.60 -1.30
N LEU A 260 20.63 2.56 -1.40
CA LEU A 260 21.49 3.74 -1.26
C LEU A 260 21.32 4.72 -2.43
N GLN A 261 21.10 4.21 -3.66
CA GLN A 261 20.81 5.06 -4.81
C GLN A 261 19.48 5.81 -4.62
N VAL A 262 18.44 5.13 -4.14
CA VAL A 262 17.14 5.77 -3.82
C VAL A 262 17.32 6.83 -2.73
N ALA A 263 18.11 6.55 -1.69
CA ALA A 263 18.40 7.52 -0.63
C ALA A 263 19.13 8.74 -1.18
N HIS A 264 20.16 8.55 -2.03
CA HIS A 264 20.87 9.64 -2.67
C HIS A 264 19.92 10.56 -3.47
N LEU A 265 19.03 9.96 -4.27
CA LEU A 265 18.04 10.71 -5.06
C LEU A 265 17.07 11.49 -4.17
N ALA A 266 16.58 10.88 -3.09
CA ALA A 266 15.64 11.52 -2.17
C ALA A 266 16.27 12.72 -1.44
N PHE A 267 17.52 12.60 -0.99
CA PHE A 267 18.24 13.71 -0.36
C PHE A 267 18.61 14.83 -1.35
N HIS A 268 18.96 14.46 -2.59
CA HIS A 268 19.18 15.48 -3.62
C HIS A 268 17.91 16.30 -3.91
N GLN A 269 16.74 15.70 -3.85
CA GLN A 269 15.46 16.41 -3.99
C GLN A 269 15.18 17.36 -2.83
N LEU A 270 15.65 17.06 -1.62
CA LEU A 270 15.59 18.01 -0.49
C LEU A 270 16.38 19.27 -0.76
N ASP A 271 17.57 19.13 -1.35
CA ASP A 271 18.46 20.26 -1.63
C ASP A 271 18.01 21.08 -2.86
N THR A 272 17.23 20.46 -3.76
CA THR A 272 16.80 21.05 -5.04
C THR A 272 15.33 20.81 -5.32
N PRO A 273 14.40 21.42 -4.56
CA PRO A 273 12.98 21.08 -4.58
C PRO A 273 12.23 21.34 -5.92
N ASN A 274 12.87 22.01 -6.89
CA ASN A 274 12.25 22.38 -8.19
C ASN A 274 12.80 21.60 -9.40
N LEU A 275 13.53 20.51 -9.21
CA LEU A 275 14.04 19.70 -10.34
C LEU A 275 13.05 18.60 -10.73
N ASP A 276 12.66 18.60 -12.01
CA ASP A 276 11.82 17.56 -12.61
C ASP A 276 12.51 16.19 -12.52
N ARG A 277 11.81 15.18 -12.02
CA ARG A 277 12.25 13.77 -11.89
C ARG A 277 12.69 13.14 -13.23
N ALA A 278 12.27 13.69 -14.36
CA ALA A 278 12.50 13.14 -15.69
C ALA A 278 13.94 13.32 -16.22
N ASN A 279 14.78 14.12 -15.56
CA ASN A 279 16.10 14.54 -16.10
C ASN A 279 17.31 13.98 -15.34
N TYR A 280 17.16 12.90 -14.58
CA TYR A 280 18.31 12.28 -13.91
C TYR A 280 19.16 11.44 -14.87
N GLY A 281 20.17 12.07 -15.45
CA GLY A 281 21.31 11.37 -16.02
C GLY A 281 22.28 10.96 -14.91
N THR A 282 22.84 9.76 -15.05
CA THR A 282 23.86 9.14 -14.18
C THR A 282 25.20 9.91 -14.21
N ASN A 283 25.25 11.14 -13.77
CA ASN A 283 26.49 11.87 -13.59
C ASN A 283 26.82 11.95 -12.09
N GLU A 284 27.65 11.00 -11.65
CA GLU A 284 28.45 11.12 -10.43
C GLU A 284 29.34 12.38 -10.50
N ARG A 285 28.88 13.49 -9.99
CA ARG A 285 29.75 14.59 -9.56
C ARG A 285 29.11 15.37 -8.41
N ASP A 286 29.69 15.12 -7.25
CA ASP A 286 29.91 16.03 -6.10
C ASP A 286 28.88 17.12 -5.78
N GLY A 287 28.42 17.08 -4.54
CA GLY A 287 27.97 18.27 -3.82
C GLY A 287 26.65 18.15 -3.06
N GLY A 288 26.01 16.99 -3.03
CA GLY A 288 24.81 16.80 -2.23
C GLY A 288 25.11 16.41 -0.78
N ALA A 289 24.29 16.84 0.15
CA ALA A 289 24.41 16.59 1.60
C ALA A 289 24.36 15.10 1.99
N PHE A 290 24.07 14.18 1.06
CA PHE A 290 23.99 12.74 1.32
C PHE A 290 25.29 12.03 0.97
N SER A 291 25.90 11.42 2.00
CA SER A 291 26.91 10.38 1.82
C SER A 291 26.64 9.24 2.80
N VAL A 292 27.08 8.03 2.46
CA VAL A 292 26.98 6.87 3.37
C VAL A 292 27.61 7.18 4.73
N ARG A 293 28.74 7.90 4.73
CA ARG A 293 29.40 8.34 5.97
C ARG A 293 28.51 9.27 6.78
N ALA A 294 27.94 10.31 6.16
CA ALA A 294 27.03 11.24 6.87
C ALA A 294 25.80 10.52 7.43
N MET A 295 25.26 9.54 6.69
CA MET A 295 24.16 8.71 7.17
C MET A 295 24.57 7.87 8.40
N VAL A 296 25.74 7.21 8.35
CA VAL A 296 26.23 6.43 9.49
C VAL A 296 26.45 7.35 10.70
N ASP A 297 27.11 8.49 10.51
CA ASP A 297 27.37 9.47 11.57
C ASP A 297 26.05 9.95 12.21
N ALA A 298 25.01 10.22 11.39
CA ALA A 298 23.70 10.65 11.86
C ALA A 298 22.95 9.53 12.64
N ILE A 299 22.91 8.30 12.11
CA ILE A 299 22.20 7.18 12.75
C ILE A 299 22.91 6.72 14.03
N THR A 300 24.25 6.86 14.10
CA THR A 300 25.05 6.49 15.26
C THR A 300 25.30 7.65 16.23
N ALA A 301 24.68 8.81 16.01
CA ALA A 301 24.75 9.91 16.95
C ALA A 301 24.26 9.49 18.35
N PRO A 302 24.91 9.92 19.45
CA PRO A 302 24.61 9.43 20.79
C PRO A 302 23.15 9.63 21.26
N ASP A 303 22.51 10.71 20.84
CA ASP A 303 21.10 11.00 21.10
C ASP A 303 20.18 10.06 20.33
N VAL A 304 20.48 9.76 19.06
CA VAL A 304 19.72 8.82 18.25
C VAL A 304 19.83 7.40 18.81
N LEU A 305 21.05 6.95 19.15
CA LEU A 305 21.25 5.63 19.77
C LEU A 305 20.53 5.53 21.11
N SER A 306 20.55 6.58 21.92
CA SER A 306 19.82 6.62 23.21
C SER A 306 18.33 6.46 22.98
N MET A 307 17.75 7.19 22.01
CA MET A 307 16.34 7.08 21.64
C MET A 307 16.00 5.65 21.14
N VAL A 308 16.85 5.05 20.32
CA VAL A 308 16.66 3.67 19.85
C VAL A 308 16.63 2.69 21.01
N VAL A 309 17.59 2.80 21.96
CA VAL A 309 17.63 1.95 23.15
C VAL A 309 16.37 2.12 24.00
N GLU A 310 15.93 3.35 24.25
CA GLU A 310 14.69 3.61 24.99
C GLU A 310 13.47 2.97 24.33
N ARG A 311 13.32 3.09 23.00
CA ARG A 311 12.23 2.45 22.23
C ARG A 311 12.27 0.94 22.34
N LEU A 312 13.46 0.31 22.22
CA LEU A 312 13.62 -1.14 22.35
C LEU A 312 13.30 -1.64 23.76
N MET A 313 13.57 -0.82 24.79
CA MET A 313 13.22 -1.15 26.18
C MET A 313 11.72 -0.99 26.46
N GLN A 314 11.05 -0.01 25.87
CA GLN A 314 9.60 0.17 25.98
C GLN A 314 8.81 -0.97 25.31
N GLY A 315 9.28 -1.49 24.19
CA GLY A 315 8.64 -2.60 23.46
C GLY A 315 8.80 -3.99 24.13
N ARG A 316 9.51 -4.08 25.26
CA ARG A 316 9.69 -5.32 26.06
C ARG A 316 8.69 -5.47 27.20
N LYS A 317 7.79 -4.53 27.38
CA LYS A 317 6.69 -4.57 28.37
C LYS A 317 5.41 -5.01 27.71
#